data_26a3952257ec2707b92eff6845f82e9c
#
_entry.id   26a3952257ec2707b92eff6845f82e9c
#
_cell.length_a   1.000
_cell.length_b   1.000
_cell.length_c   1.000
_cell.angle_alpha   90.00
_cell.angle_beta   90.00
_cell.angle_gamma   90.00
#
_symmetry.space_group_name_H-M   'P 1'
#
loop_
_entity.id
_entity.type
_entity.pdbx_description
1 polymer ?
#
loop_
_entity_poly.entity_id
_entity_poly.type
_entity_poly.pdbx_seq_one_letter_code
_entity_poly.pdbx_strand_id
1 'polypeptide(L)'
;KGRCEQEMTKDKKQPKTGWRSWLALNKAFPIILIIFGLTGLLASSAINIEKVALLKDPNSELVCNINPIYSCGNVINSKQSSIFGFSNELMGIAMFSAIITVGVLVLSGSKLKPWIWKLFMLGMVGSMAFVLWFFYQSVYVIGSLCIFCSIVWFSTWTISTALFAWAY
;
A
#
# COMPACT_ATOMS: atom_id res chain seq x y z
N LYS A 1 -28.32 -19.39 46.52
CA LYS A 1 -27.00 -18.66 46.55
C LYS A 1 -25.91 -19.33 45.71
N GLY A 2 -26.23 -20.18 44.72
CA GLY A 2 -25.29 -20.95 43.94
C GLY A 2 -25.50 -20.90 42.42
N ARG A 3 -26.40 -20.06 41.91
CA ARG A 3 -26.77 -20.06 40.50
C ARG A 3 -26.35 -18.79 39.72
N CYS A 4 -25.98 -17.74 40.42
CA CYS A 4 -25.47 -16.49 39.79
C CYS A 4 -23.95 -16.48 39.58
N GLU A 5 -23.20 -17.44 40.08
CA GLU A 5 -21.75 -17.50 40.00
C GLU A 5 -21.24 -18.33 38.81
N GLN A 6 -22.10 -19.10 38.16
CA GLN A 6 -21.72 -19.93 37.00
C GLN A 6 -21.94 -19.27 35.62
N GLU A 7 -22.53 -18.10 35.57
CA GLU A 7 -22.74 -17.39 34.27
C GLU A 7 -21.64 -16.42 33.87
N MET A 8 -20.68 -16.12 34.72
CA MET A 8 -19.59 -15.18 34.45
C MET A 8 -18.31 -15.82 33.89
N THR A 9 -18.28 -17.14 33.68
CA THR A 9 -17.06 -17.80 33.15
C THR A 9 -17.25 -18.46 31.79
N LYS A 10 -18.25 -18.04 31.01
CA LYS A 10 -18.25 -18.29 29.55
C LYS A 10 -17.43 -17.22 28.87
N ASP A 11 -16.18 -17.08 29.24
CA ASP A 11 -15.15 -16.50 28.40
C ASP A 11 -15.06 -17.34 27.13
N LYS A 12 -15.60 -16.79 26.06
CA LYS A 12 -15.56 -17.40 24.72
C LYS A 12 -14.08 -17.55 24.35
N LYS A 13 -13.55 -18.73 24.60
CA LYS A 13 -12.28 -19.22 24.06
C LYS A 13 -12.36 -19.12 22.53
N GLN A 14 -12.00 -17.94 21.98
CA GLN A 14 -11.76 -17.81 20.56
C GLN A 14 -10.68 -18.84 20.17
N PRO A 15 -10.89 -19.59 19.09
CA PRO A 15 -9.89 -20.54 18.63
C PRO A 15 -8.61 -19.74 18.30
N LYS A 16 -7.59 -19.98 19.09
CA LYS A 16 -6.24 -19.48 18.84
C LYS A 16 -5.71 -20.19 17.62
N THR A 17 -6.00 -19.68 16.42
CA THR A 17 -5.30 -20.09 15.21
C THR A 17 -3.85 -19.69 15.40
N GLY A 18 -2.95 -20.67 15.46
CA GLY A 18 -1.57 -20.49 15.91
C GLY A 18 -0.73 -19.47 15.12
N TRP A 19 -1.08 -19.16 13.90
CA TRP A 19 -0.42 -18.16 13.07
C TRP A 19 -0.84 -16.71 13.41
N ARG A 20 -2.10 -16.47 13.85
CA ARG A 20 -2.54 -15.14 14.35
C ARG A 20 -1.82 -14.77 15.63
N SER A 21 -1.54 -15.75 16.50
CA SER A 21 -0.75 -15.52 17.70
C SER A 21 0.72 -15.23 17.37
N TRP A 22 1.25 -15.82 16.31
CA TRP A 22 2.63 -15.61 15.88
C TRP A 22 2.84 -14.19 15.31
N LEU A 23 1.91 -13.66 14.49
CA LEU A 23 1.95 -12.30 13.96
C LEU A 23 1.51 -11.23 14.97
N ALA A 24 0.62 -11.56 15.88
CA ALA A 24 0.21 -10.66 16.96
C ALA A 24 1.27 -10.53 18.07
N LEU A 25 2.05 -11.59 18.30
CA LEU A 25 3.17 -11.58 19.23
C LEU A 25 4.42 -10.91 18.65
N ASN A 26 4.60 -10.92 17.36
CA ASN A 26 5.70 -10.23 16.70
C ASN A 26 5.22 -8.85 16.22
N LYS A 27 5.91 -7.80 16.67
CA LYS A 27 5.78 -6.43 16.15
C LYS A 27 6.15 -6.31 14.66
N ALA A 28 6.30 -7.45 13.96
CA ALA A 28 6.71 -7.51 12.56
C ALA A 28 5.66 -6.93 11.61
N PHE A 29 4.38 -7.25 11.82
CA PHE A 29 3.31 -6.74 10.95
C PHE A 29 3.24 -5.21 10.86
N PRO A 30 3.14 -4.46 11.98
CA PRO A 30 3.13 -3.00 11.91
C PRO A 30 4.46 -2.42 11.42
N ILE A 31 5.60 -3.07 11.68
CA ILE A 31 6.90 -2.65 11.16
C ILE A 31 6.94 -2.81 9.63
N ILE A 32 6.42 -3.91 9.09
CA ILE A 32 6.29 -4.10 7.63
C ILE A 32 5.43 -3.00 7.02
N LEU A 33 4.28 -2.67 7.62
CA LEU A 33 3.42 -1.57 7.15
C LEU A 33 4.16 -0.23 7.12
N ILE A 34 4.95 0.07 8.15
CA ILE A 34 5.69 1.33 8.24
C ILE A 34 6.83 1.37 7.21
N ILE A 35 7.66 0.33 7.14
CA ILE A 35 8.81 0.31 6.22
C ILE A 35 8.35 0.37 4.76
N PHE A 36 7.45 -0.53 4.36
CA PHE A 36 6.97 -0.56 2.98
C PHE A 36 6.00 0.59 2.67
N GLY A 37 5.30 1.11 3.66
CA GLY A 37 4.54 2.34 3.55
C GLY A 37 5.44 3.54 3.27
N LEU A 38 6.55 3.69 3.98
CA LEU A 38 7.54 4.76 3.76
C LEU A 38 8.21 4.62 2.39
N THR A 39 8.64 3.43 2.00
CA THR A 39 9.25 3.22 0.67
C THR A 39 8.27 3.55 -0.46
N GLY A 40 7.01 3.13 -0.36
CA GLY A 40 5.97 3.45 -1.33
C GLY A 40 5.63 4.95 -1.35
N LEU A 41 5.58 5.60 -0.19
CA LEU A 41 5.35 7.05 -0.08
C LEU A 41 6.48 7.85 -0.75
N LEU A 42 7.73 7.52 -0.46
CA LEU A 42 8.89 8.18 -1.06
C LEU A 42 8.92 7.98 -2.58
N ALA A 43 8.67 6.77 -3.06
CA ALA A 43 8.62 6.48 -4.49
C ALA A 43 7.48 7.25 -5.19
N SER A 44 6.27 7.29 -4.62
CA SER A 44 5.15 8.06 -5.16
C SER A 44 5.42 9.56 -5.17
N SER A 45 6.08 10.07 -4.11
CA SER A 45 6.49 11.47 -4.03
C SER A 45 7.55 11.82 -5.08
N ALA A 46 8.52 10.92 -5.31
CA ALA A 46 9.54 11.10 -6.35
C ALA A 46 8.90 11.20 -7.74
N ILE A 47 7.97 10.30 -8.09
CA ILE A 47 7.25 10.38 -9.37
C ILE A 47 6.49 11.70 -9.49
N ASN A 48 5.86 12.17 -8.42
CA ASN A 48 5.13 13.45 -8.43
C ASN A 48 6.06 14.64 -8.69
N ILE A 49 7.24 14.64 -8.07
CA ILE A 49 8.27 15.68 -8.29
C ILE A 49 8.73 15.68 -9.75
N GLU A 50 9.06 14.52 -10.31
CA GLU A 50 9.44 14.36 -11.72
C GLU A 50 8.35 14.85 -12.67
N LYS A 51 7.08 14.55 -12.38
CA LYS A 51 5.94 15.04 -13.15
C LYS A 51 5.81 16.56 -13.13
N VAL A 52 5.95 17.16 -11.96
CA VAL A 52 5.92 18.62 -11.80
C VAL A 52 7.10 19.27 -12.54
N ALA A 53 8.29 18.65 -12.53
CA ALA A 53 9.44 19.13 -13.29
C ALA A 53 9.16 19.13 -14.79
N LEU A 54 8.61 18.04 -15.34
CA LEU A 54 8.21 17.94 -16.75
C LEU A 54 7.13 18.97 -17.16
N LEU A 55 6.21 19.28 -16.25
CA LEU A 55 5.18 20.31 -16.53
C LEU A 55 5.75 21.71 -16.57
N LYS A 56 6.86 21.97 -15.85
CA LYS A 56 7.57 23.28 -15.86
C LYS A 56 8.51 23.42 -17.04
N ASP A 57 9.24 22.35 -17.35
CA ASP A 57 10.19 22.31 -18.47
C ASP A 57 10.08 20.95 -19.18
N PRO A 58 9.44 20.90 -20.37
CA PRO A 58 9.28 19.67 -21.14
C PRO A 58 10.60 19.01 -21.57
N ASN A 59 11.71 19.76 -21.53
CA ASN A 59 13.06 19.25 -21.89
C ASN A 59 13.87 18.84 -20.66
N SER A 60 13.27 18.88 -19.44
CA SER A 60 13.99 18.47 -18.23
C SER A 60 14.41 17.00 -18.31
N GLU A 61 15.69 16.73 -18.00
CA GLU A 61 16.19 15.36 -17.89
C GLU A 61 15.68 14.73 -16.59
N LEU A 62 14.95 13.62 -16.75
CA LEU A 62 14.41 12.87 -15.60
C LEU A 62 15.48 11.92 -15.07
N VAL A 63 15.62 11.87 -13.75
CA VAL A 63 16.58 10.99 -13.05
C VAL A 63 16.31 9.50 -13.35
N CYS A 64 15.08 9.15 -13.68
CA CYS A 64 14.69 7.76 -13.95
C CYS A 64 14.65 7.36 -15.43
N ASN A 65 15.14 8.19 -16.33
CA ASN A 65 15.34 7.83 -17.75
C ASN A 65 16.73 7.21 -17.95
N ILE A 66 16.83 5.90 -17.71
CA ILE A 66 18.11 5.18 -17.80
C ILE A 66 18.30 4.54 -19.17
N ASN A 67 17.24 3.97 -19.73
CA ASN A 67 17.25 3.22 -21.01
C ASN A 67 15.90 3.39 -21.71
N PRO A 68 15.80 3.09 -23.04
CA PRO A 68 14.51 3.13 -23.75
C PRO A 68 13.40 2.29 -23.12
N ILE A 69 13.77 1.21 -22.40
CA ILE A 69 12.83 0.31 -21.69
C ILE A 69 12.46 0.90 -20.32
N TYR A 70 13.44 1.46 -19.60
CA TYR A 70 13.23 2.12 -18.30
C TYR A 70 13.17 3.64 -18.50
N SER A 71 11.97 4.12 -18.82
CA SER A 71 11.70 5.53 -19.06
C SER A 71 10.46 5.97 -18.27
N CYS A 72 10.68 6.74 -17.21
CA CYS A 72 9.59 7.34 -16.46
C CYS A 72 8.84 8.40 -17.28
N GLY A 73 9.51 9.11 -18.15
CA GLY A 73 8.91 10.16 -18.97
C GLY A 73 7.75 9.63 -19.83
N ASN A 74 7.92 8.48 -20.48
CA ASN A 74 6.86 7.85 -21.28
C ASN A 74 5.65 7.47 -20.42
N VAL A 75 5.89 6.94 -19.22
CA VAL A 75 4.84 6.54 -18.28
C VAL A 75 4.11 7.75 -17.71
N ILE A 76 4.85 8.78 -17.28
CA ILE A 76 4.32 10.02 -16.68
C ILE A 76 3.46 10.80 -17.69
N ASN A 77 3.88 10.86 -18.95
CA ASN A 77 3.18 11.58 -20.03
C ASN A 77 2.01 10.78 -20.63
N SER A 78 1.85 9.51 -20.24
CA SER A 78 0.75 8.69 -20.73
C SER A 78 -0.61 9.16 -20.17
N LYS A 79 -1.68 8.97 -20.95
CA LYS A 79 -3.06 9.24 -20.48
C LYS A 79 -3.43 8.39 -19.26
N GLN A 80 -2.80 7.22 -19.13
CA GLN A 80 -3.00 6.28 -18.03
C GLN A 80 -2.43 6.79 -16.69
N SER A 81 -1.55 7.81 -16.70
CA SER A 81 -0.99 8.42 -15.49
C SER A 81 -1.98 9.34 -14.77
N SER A 82 -3.14 9.66 -15.36
CA SER A 82 -4.13 10.61 -14.82
C SER A 82 -5.58 10.18 -15.11
N ILE A 83 -5.94 8.95 -14.79
CA ILE A 83 -7.26 8.36 -15.10
C ILE A 83 -8.40 9.05 -14.37
N PHE A 84 -8.16 9.47 -13.13
CA PHE A 84 -9.16 10.11 -12.27
C PHE A 84 -9.25 11.63 -12.45
N GLY A 85 -8.64 12.19 -13.52
CA GLY A 85 -8.58 13.65 -13.73
C GLY A 85 -7.48 14.34 -12.93
N PHE A 86 -6.78 13.59 -12.07
CA PHE A 86 -5.58 14.02 -11.36
C PHE A 86 -4.50 12.93 -11.43
N SER A 87 -3.29 13.27 -11.05
CA SER A 87 -2.15 12.34 -11.09
C SER A 87 -2.36 11.14 -10.18
N ASN A 88 -2.17 9.93 -10.70
CA ASN A 88 -2.29 8.68 -9.93
C ASN A 88 -1.33 8.63 -8.74
N GLU A 89 -0.19 9.32 -8.81
CA GLU A 89 0.81 9.42 -7.76
C GLU A 89 0.26 10.05 -6.49
N LEU A 90 -0.66 11.02 -6.62
CA LEU A 90 -1.32 11.66 -5.46
C LEU A 90 -2.17 10.65 -4.68
N MET A 91 -2.83 9.74 -5.39
CA MET A 91 -3.55 8.63 -4.75
C MET A 91 -2.58 7.70 -4.00
N GLY A 92 -1.43 7.40 -4.61
CA GLY A 92 -0.36 6.63 -3.95
C GLY A 92 0.10 7.30 -2.66
N ILE A 93 0.39 8.60 -2.68
CA ILE A 93 0.80 9.39 -1.50
C ILE A 93 -0.27 9.29 -0.40
N ALA A 94 -1.55 9.50 -0.72
CA ALA A 94 -2.65 9.41 0.25
C ALA A 94 -2.78 8.01 0.86
N MET A 95 -2.73 6.96 0.03
CA MET A 95 -2.87 5.57 0.47
C MET A 95 -1.69 5.13 1.34
N PHE A 96 -0.44 5.41 0.96
CA PHE A 96 0.72 5.05 1.75
C PHE A 96 0.78 5.82 3.09
N SER A 97 0.36 7.08 3.11
CA SER A 97 0.23 7.85 4.36
C SER A 97 -0.79 7.22 5.31
N ALA A 98 -1.93 6.77 4.79
CA ALA A 98 -2.92 6.03 5.59
C ALA A 98 -2.37 4.69 6.11
N ILE A 99 -1.62 3.95 5.29
CA ILE A 99 -0.97 2.68 5.67
C ILE A 99 0.02 2.91 6.82
N ILE A 100 0.88 3.94 6.72
CA ILE A 100 1.84 4.29 7.76
C ILE A 100 1.11 4.63 9.06
N THR A 101 0.04 5.43 8.96
CA THR A 101 -0.78 5.82 10.13
C THR A 101 -1.35 4.59 10.82
N VAL A 102 -1.93 3.64 10.07
CA VAL A 102 -2.44 2.37 10.62
C VAL A 102 -1.30 1.57 11.24
N GLY A 103 -0.13 1.49 10.59
CA GLY A 103 1.05 0.81 11.12
C GLY A 103 1.49 1.38 12.47
N VAL A 104 1.56 2.70 12.61
CA VAL A 104 1.92 3.39 13.86
C VAL A 104 0.87 3.16 14.94
N LEU A 105 -0.43 3.24 14.61
CA LEU A 105 -1.50 2.99 15.58
C LEU A 105 -1.47 1.55 16.11
N VAL A 106 -1.24 0.57 15.24
CA VAL A 106 -1.12 -0.84 15.64
C VAL A 106 0.13 -1.06 16.49
N LEU A 107 1.25 -0.43 16.12
CA LEU A 107 2.49 -0.52 16.89
C LEU A 107 2.36 0.08 18.29
N SER A 108 1.58 1.16 18.43
CA SER A 108 1.26 1.80 19.73
C SER A 108 0.30 0.97 20.58
N GLY A 109 -0.19 -0.18 20.09
CA GLY A 109 -1.14 -1.02 20.81
C GLY A 109 -2.61 -0.54 20.75
N SER A 110 -2.93 0.41 19.89
CA SER A 110 -4.29 0.92 19.72
C SER A 110 -5.22 -0.15 19.15
N LYS A 111 -6.38 -0.33 19.78
CA LYS A 111 -7.43 -1.25 19.29
C LYS A 111 -8.28 -0.56 18.25
N LEU A 112 -8.02 -0.81 16.98
CA LEU A 112 -8.84 -0.29 15.88
C LEU A 112 -10.19 -1.00 15.81
N LYS A 113 -11.26 -0.24 15.52
CA LYS A 113 -12.61 -0.79 15.35
C LYS A 113 -12.67 -1.72 14.13
N PRO A 114 -13.52 -2.76 14.14
CA PRO A 114 -13.60 -3.75 13.06
C PRO A 114 -13.92 -3.14 11.68
N TRP A 115 -14.68 -2.04 11.63
CA TRP A 115 -15.02 -1.39 10.37
C TRP A 115 -13.81 -0.73 9.70
N ILE A 116 -12.83 -0.24 10.48
CA ILE A 116 -11.58 0.33 9.95
C ILE A 116 -10.78 -0.75 9.22
N TRP A 117 -10.72 -1.96 9.81
CA TRP A 117 -10.08 -3.11 9.16
C TRP A 117 -10.76 -3.51 7.86
N LYS A 118 -12.09 -3.50 7.81
CA LYS A 118 -12.84 -3.77 6.58
C LYS A 118 -12.56 -2.74 5.49
N LEU A 119 -12.53 -1.45 5.87
CA LEU A 119 -12.21 -0.37 4.95
C LEU A 119 -10.76 -0.49 4.45
N PHE A 120 -9.83 -0.81 5.34
CA PHE A 120 -8.43 -1.00 5.00
C PHE A 120 -8.23 -2.19 4.03
N MET A 121 -8.89 -3.32 4.28
CA MET A 121 -8.93 -4.47 3.37
C MET A 121 -9.49 -4.10 2.00
N LEU A 122 -10.62 -3.40 1.95
CA LEU A 122 -11.23 -2.96 0.69
C LEU A 122 -10.28 -2.05 -0.10
N GLY A 123 -9.64 -1.10 0.58
CA GLY A 123 -8.63 -0.24 -0.02
C GLY A 123 -7.45 -1.02 -0.59
N MET A 124 -6.97 -2.04 0.12
CA MET A 124 -5.85 -2.87 -0.34
C MET A 124 -6.23 -3.75 -1.54
N VAL A 125 -7.44 -4.31 -1.57
CA VAL A 125 -7.95 -5.05 -2.75
C VAL A 125 -8.03 -4.12 -3.96
N GLY A 126 -8.58 -2.92 -3.78
CA GLY A 126 -8.65 -1.91 -4.85
C GLY A 126 -7.26 -1.49 -5.34
N SER A 127 -6.31 -1.27 -4.43
CA SER A 127 -4.92 -0.94 -4.76
C SER A 127 -4.24 -2.07 -5.54
N MET A 128 -4.47 -3.33 -5.16
CA MET A 128 -3.91 -4.48 -5.86
C MET A 128 -4.47 -4.59 -7.28
N ALA A 129 -5.77 -4.44 -7.45
CA ALA A 129 -6.42 -4.44 -8.76
C ALA A 129 -5.87 -3.32 -9.66
N PHE A 130 -5.71 -2.11 -9.09
CA PHE A 130 -5.13 -0.97 -9.79
C PHE A 130 -3.67 -1.20 -10.19
N VAL A 131 -2.85 -1.75 -9.30
CA VAL A 131 -1.44 -2.07 -9.57
C VAL A 131 -1.31 -3.09 -10.70
N LEU A 132 -2.10 -4.17 -10.69
CA LEU A 132 -2.11 -5.18 -11.74
C LEU A 132 -2.54 -4.60 -13.08
N TRP A 133 -3.60 -3.79 -13.08
CA TRP A 133 -4.06 -3.11 -14.29
C TRP A 133 -2.99 -2.15 -14.83
N PHE A 134 -2.37 -1.34 -13.98
CA PHE A 134 -1.36 -0.37 -14.38
C PHE A 134 -0.06 -1.05 -14.85
N PHE A 135 0.31 -2.17 -14.23
CA PHE A 135 1.41 -3.03 -14.71
C PHE A 135 1.17 -3.51 -16.14
N TYR A 136 -0.04 -4.02 -16.41
CA TYR A 136 -0.42 -4.44 -17.76
C TYR A 136 -0.30 -3.27 -18.75
N GLN A 137 -0.81 -2.09 -18.39
CA GLN A 137 -0.72 -0.90 -19.24
C GLN A 137 0.73 -0.49 -19.51
N SER A 138 1.59 -0.52 -18.51
CA SER A 138 3.01 -0.15 -18.64
C SER A 138 3.75 -1.08 -19.60
N VAL A 139 3.52 -2.39 -19.50
CA VAL A 139 4.25 -3.39 -20.29
C VAL A 139 3.71 -3.49 -21.72
N TYR A 140 2.37 -3.58 -21.88
CA TYR A 140 1.77 -3.93 -23.17
C TYR A 140 1.28 -2.72 -23.99
N VAL A 141 0.97 -1.61 -23.36
CA VAL A 141 0.41 -0.43 -24.05
C VAL A 141 1.44 0.68 -24.17
N ILE A 142 2.16 0.99 -23.09
CA ILE A 142 3.16 2.07 -23.07
C ILE A 142 4.52 1.56 -23.58
N GLY A 143 4.84 0.27 -23.30
CA GLY A 143 6.10 -0.36 -23.68
C GLY A 143 7.30 0.18 -22.88
N SER A 144 7.06 0.82 -21.74
CA SER A 144 8.09 1.39 -20.87
C SER A 144 7.77 1.12 -19.41
N LEU A 145 8.82 0.84 -18.63
CA LEU A 145 8.75 0.62 -17.19
C LEU A 145 9.33 1.83 -16.45
N CYS A 146 8.70 2.18 -15.35
CA CYS A 146 9.20 3.19 -14.43
C CYS A 146 9.76 2.51 -13.18
N ILE A 147 11.01 2.81 -12.81
CA ILE A 147 11.66 2.24 -11.62
C ILE A 147 10.87 2.56 -10.36
N PHE A 148 10.44 3.80 -10.16
CA PHE A 148 9.67 4.21 -9.00
C PHE A 148 8.31 3.50 -8.95
N CYS A 149 7.65 3.31 -10.11
CA CYS A 149 6.41 2.53 -10.18
C CYS A 149 6.63 1.08 -9.74
N SER A 150 7.75 0.46 -10.12
CA SER A 150 8.09 -0.90 -9.71
C SER A 150 8.28 -1.00 -8.18
N ILE A 151 8.87 0.01 -7.55
CA ILE A 151 9.01 0.10 -6.09
C ILE A 151 7.62 0.20 -5.43
N VAL A 152 6.72 1.03 -5.96
CA VAL A 152 5.33 1.17 -5.50
C VAL A 152 4.59 -0.17 -5.60
N TRP A 153 4.72 -0.88 -6.72
CA TRP A 153 4.08 -2.19 -6.93
C TRP A 153 4.58 -3.22 -5.93
N PHE A 154 5.89 -3.32 -5.76
CA PHE A 154 6.50 -4.24 -4.81
C PHE A 154 6.06 -3.95 -3.37
N SER A 155 6.04 -2.67 -2.98
CA SER A 155 5.57 -2.24 -1.66
C SER A 155 4.09 -2.61 -1.45
N THR A 156 3.23 -2.34 -2.43
CA THR A 156 1.80 -2.68 -2.37
C THR A 156 1.58 -4.18 -2.26
N TRP A 157 2.32 -4.98 -3.02
CA TRP A 157 2.26 -6.45 -2.96
C TRP A 157 2.66 -6.98 -1.58
N THR A 158 3.77 -6.51 -1.05
CA THR A 158 4.27 -6.93 0.27
C THR A 158 3.28 -6.57 1.37
N ILE A 159 2.72 -5.36 1.36
CA ILE A 159 1.73 -4.92 2.33
C ILE A 159 0.44 -5.74 2.21
N SER A 160 -0.03 -5.99 0.99
CA SER A 160 -1.24 -6.78 0.73
C SER A 160 -1.10 -8.21 1.23
N THR A 161 0.00 -8.89 0.91
CA THR A 161 0.27 -10.26 1.37
C THR A 161 0.39 -10.32 2.89
N ALA A 162 1.07 -9.35 3.52
CA ALA A 162 1.16 -9.27 4.98
C ALA A 162 -0.21 -9.06 5.62
N LEU A 163 -1.06 -8.22 5.03
CA LEU A 163 -2.41 -7.95 5.54
C LEU A 163 -3.33 -9.15 5.39
N PHE A 164 -3.34 -9.81 4.23
CA PHE A 164 -4.13 -11.02 4.02
C PHE A 164 -3.66 -12.15 4.93
N ALA A 165 -2.35 -12.33 5.05
CA ALA A 165 -1.79 -13.27 5.98
C ALA A 165 -2.16 -12.96 7.44
N TRP A 166 -2.31 -11.72 7.85
CA TRP A 166 -2.75 -11.34 9.18
C TRP A 166 -4.27 -11.51 9.39
N ALA A 167 -5.08 -11.36 8.33
CA ALA A 167 -6.55 -11.41 8.41
C ALA A 167 -7.12 -12.83 8.43
N TYR A 168 -6.41 -13.82 7.87
CA TYR A 168 -6.81 -15.23 7.78
C TYR A 168 -6.00 -16.12 8.70
#